data_235819535f25fa98eb57a514c94b8967
#
_entry.id   235819535f25fa98eb57a514c94b8967
#
_cell.length_a   1.000
_cell.length_b   1.000
_cell.length_c   1.000
_cell.angle_alpha   90.00
_cell.angle_beta   90.00
_cell.angle_gamma   90.00
#
_symmetry.space_group_name_H-M   'P 1'
#
loop_
_entity.id
_entity.type
_entity.pdbx_description
1 polymer ?
#
loop_
_entity_poly.entity_id
_entity_poly.type
_entity_poly.pdbx_seq_one_letter_code
_entity_poly.pdbx_strand_id
1 'polypeptide(L)'
;MSNTYHKNFADALPDSKRVAEEKQKLEAAGVKYVLSCWIDLLGVPKTKPVPISDFELLCMGKGPQFAVHSISFVPELGPADSDQIPLPDLDSLIICPWDKTCAWVFADLWWEGHPYNLCPRSALKRIVKNT
;
A
#
# COMPACT_ATOMS: atom_id res chain seq x y z
N MET A 1 -2.24 -5.92 13.10
CA MET A 1 -3.31 -6.70 12.47
C MET A 1 -3.59 -6.14 11.09
N SER A 2 -3.57 -6.99 10.06
CA SER A 2 -3.79 -6.59 8.67
C SER A 2 -5.19 -6.05 8.39
N ASN A 3 -6.17 -6.42 9.21
CA ASN A 3 -7.56 -5.98 9.06
C ASN A 3 -7.92 -4.78 9.95
N THR A 4 -6.94 -4.17 10.62
CA THR A 4 -7.20 -2.99 11.45
C THR A 4 -7.48 -1.76 10.58
N TYR A 5 -8.61 -1.10 10.84
CA TYR A 5 -8.96 0.15 10.16
C TYR A 5 -8.53 1.34 10.99
N HIS A 6 -7.65 2.15 10.45
CA HIS A 6 -7.18 3.40 11.07
C HIS A 6 -7.80 4.59 10.36
N LYS A 7 -8.22 5.60 11.12
CA LYS A 7 -8.74 6.87 10.57
C LYS A 7 -7.64 7.92 10.41
N ASN A 8 -6.56 7.77 11.16
CA ASN A 8 -5.45 8.72 11.23
C ASN A 8 -4.22 8.10 10.55
N PHE A 9 -3.61 8.84 9.64
CA PHE A 9 -2.44 8.38 8.89
C PHE A 9 -1.26 8.01 9.80
N ALA A 10 -0.99 8.84 10.81
CA ALA A 10 0.13 8.58 11.72
C ALA A 10 -0.03 7.24 12.47
N ASP A 11 -1.27 6.88 12.85
CA ASP A 11 -1.56 5.63 13.54
C ASP A 11 -1.48 4.42 12.62
N ALA A 12 -1.63 4.63 11.31
CA ALA A 12 -1.56 3.57 10.31
C ALA A 12 -0.13 3.22 9.91
N LEU A 13 0.84 4.07 10.20
CA LEU A 13 2.23 3.82 9.86
C LEU A 13 2.75 2.61 10.64
N PRO A 14 3.48 1.70 9.97
CA PRO A 14 4.08 0.57 10.67
C PRO A 14 5.20 1.03 11.59
N ASP A 15 5.48 0.23 12.62
CA ASP A 15 6.61 0.45 13.51
C ASP A 15 7.93 0.41 12.74
N SER A 16 8.79 1.41 12.98
CA SER A 16 10.08 1.53 12.30
C SER A 16 10.99 0.32 12.52
N LYS A 17 10.92 -0.29 13.70
CA LYS A 17 11.67 -1.52 13.99
C LYS A 17 11.20 -2.67 13.11
N ARG A 18 9.89 -2.84 12.96
CA ARG A 18 9.33 -3.86 12.07
C ARG A 18 9.73 -3.63 10.62
N VAL A 19 9.69 -2.38 10.16
CA VAL A 19 10.10 -2.02 8.80
C VAL A 19 11.55 -2.43 8.55
N ALA A 20 12.44 -2.10 9.48
CA ALA A 20 13.86 -2.45 9.37
C ALA A 20 14.08 -3.96 9.35
N GLU A 21 13.39 -4.71 10.20
CA GLU A 21 13.45 -6.16 10.25
C GLU A 21 12.96 -6.81 8.95
N GLU A 22 11.84 -6.35 8.42
CA GLU A 22 11.30 -6.86 7.16
C GLU A 22 12.23 -6.56 5.98
N LYS A 23 12.79 -5.35 5.93
CA LYS A 23 13.76 -4.98 4.90
C LYS A 23 14.98 -5.91 4.94
N GLN A 24 15.51 -6.15 6.12
CA GLN A 24 16.67 -7.02 6.29
C GLN A 24 16.38 -8.46 5.81
N LYS A 25 15.20 -8.98 6.14
CA LYS A 25 14.79 -10.31 5.68
C LYS A 25 14.67 -10.37 4.15
N LEU A 26 14.10 -9.34 3.55
CA LEU A 26 13.96 -9.27 2.09
C LEU A 26 15.34 -9.21 1.41
N GLU A 27 16.22 -8.36 1.90
CA GLU A 27 17.58 -8.25 1.35
C GLU A 27 18.37 -9.55 1.48
N ALA A 28 18.27 -10.20 2.64
CA ALA A 28 18.93 -11.50 2.88
C ALA A 28 18.40 -12.60 1.95
N ALA A 29 17.13 -12.51 1.56
CA ALA A 29 16.51 -13.45 0.62
C ALA A 29 16.80 -13.12 -0.86
N GLY A 30 17.50 -12.03 -1.14
CA GLY A 30 17.86 -11.63 -2.51
C GLY A 30 16.81 -10.78 -3.22
N VAL A 31 15.84 -10.23 -2.50
CA VAL A 31 14.82 -9.36 -3.08
C VAL A 31 15.45 -8.05 -3.51
N LYS A 32 15.15 -7.63 -4.74
CA LYS A 32 15.61 -6.36 -5.33
C LYS A 32 14.50 -5.34 -5.46
N TYR A 33 13.25 -5.79 -5.64
CA TYR A 33 12.09 -4.93 -5.85
C TYR A 33 10.92 -5.38 -5.01
N VAL A 34 10.15 -4.42 -4.53
CA VAL A 34 8.87 -4.67 -3.86
C VAL A 34 7.76 -4.13 -4.76
N LEU A 35 6.82 -4.99 -5.11
CA LEU A 35 5.65 -4.61 -5.91
C LEU A 35 4.56 -4.10 -4.97
N SER A 36 4.40 -2.79 -4.92
CA SER A 36 3.32 -2.16 -4.15
C SER A 36 2.02 -2.26 -4.95
N CYS A 37 1.08 -3.04 -4.43
CA CYS A 37 -0.16 -3.39 -5.12
C CYS A 37 -1.37 -2.76 -4.47
N TRP A 38 -2.24 -2.15 -5.26
CA TRP A 38 -3.55 -1.69 -4.81
C TRP A 38 -4.64 -2.24 -5.73
N ILE A 39 -5.86 -2.27 -5.20
CA ILE A 39 -7.01 -2.80 -5.93
C ILE A 39 -7.87 -1.62 -6.37
N ASP A 40 -8.24 -1.58 -7.65
CA ASP A 40 -9.15 -0.54 -8.15
C ASP A 40 -10.63 -0.91 -7.90
N LEU A 41 -11.53 -0.02 -8.30
CA LEU A 41 -12.98 -0.22 -8.10
C LEU A 41 -13.56 -1.37 -8.91
N LEU A 42 -12.85 -1.81 -9.95
CA LEU A 42 -13.26 -2.95 -10.77
C LEU A 42 -12.65 -4.27 -10.27
N GLY A 43 -11.94 -4.24 -9.14
CA GLY A 43 -11.28 -5.41 -8.59
C GLY A 43 -9.97 -5.78 -9.28
N VAL A 44 -9.42 -4.90 -10.09
CA VAL A 44 -8.17 -5.15 -10.81
C VAL A 44 -6.97 -4.74 -9.95
N PRO A 45 -6.03 -5.66 -9.69
CA PRO A 45 -4.80 -5.31 -9.01
C PRO A 45 -3.87 -4.52 -9.92
N LYS A 46 -3.32 -3.44 -9.38
CA LYS A 46 -2.33 -2.59 -10.05
C LYS A 46 -1.10 -2.48 -9.18
N THR A 47 0.08 -2.47 -9.78
CA THR A 47 1.33 -2.45 -9.04
C THR A 47 2.28 -1.37 -9.53
N LYS A 48 3.10 -0.87 -8.60
CA LYS A 48 4.30 -0.10 -8.92
C LYS A 48 5.49 -0.78 -8.27
N PRO A 49 6.57 -1.05 -9.02
CA PRO A 49 7.78 -1.60 -8.44
C PRO A 49 8.54 -0.53 -7.67
N VAL A 50 9.04 -0.91 -6.50
CA VAL A 50 9.85 -0.04 -5.64
C VAL A 50 11.17 -0.75 -5.38
N PRO A 51 12.33 -0.13 -5.67
CA PRO A 51 13.62 -0.72 -5.31
C PRO A 51 13.69 -1.00 -3.81
N ILE A 52 14.35 -2.08 -3.41
CA ILE A 52 14.47 -2.44 -1.99
C ILE A 52 15.13 -1.33 -1.17
N SER A 53 15.99 -0.54 -1.77
CA SER A 53 16.62 0.61 -1.11
C SER A 53 15.60 1.67 -0.64
N ASP A 54 14.42 1.73 -1.26
CA ASP A 54 13.36 2.69 -0.95
C ASP A 54 12.22 2.07 -0.12
N PHE A 55 12.41 0.86 0.37
CA PHE A 55 11.38 0.16 1.14
C PHE A 55 10.90 0.95 2.36
N GLU A 56 11.82 1.59 3.07
CA GLU A 56 11.48 2.42 4.23
C GLU A 56 10.63 3.62 3.84
N LEU A 57 10.95 4.28 2.73
CA LEU A 57 10.15 5.38 2.21
C LEU A 57 8.75 4.91 1.83
N LEU A 58 8.64 3.76 1.19
CA LEU A 58 7.35 3.16 0.86
C LEU A 58 6.49 2.98 2.12
N CYS A 59 7.07 2.41 3.17
CA CYS A 59 6.37 2.14 4.42
C CYS A 59 5.96 3.41 5.18
N MET A 60 6.60 4.54 4.91
CA MET A 60 6.28 5.84 5.49
C MET A 60 5.27 6.64 4.67
N GLY A 61 4.76 6.08 3.57
CA GLY A 61 3.87 6.79 2.66
C GLY A 61 4.58 7.82 1.78
N LYS A 62 5.90 7.72 1.66
CA LYS A 62 6.74 8.60 0.85
C LYS A 62 7.26 7.90 -0.41
N GLY A 63 6.69 6.77 -0.74
CA GLY A 63 6.99 6.02 -1.95
C GLY A 63 6.19 6.53 -3.14
N PRO A 64 6.02 5.71 -4.18
CA PRO A 64 5.30 6.11 -5.38
C PRO A 64 3.84 6.44 -5.06
N GLN A 65 3.37 7.50 -5.67
CA GLN A 65 1.99 7.95 -5.61
C GLN A 65 1.34 7.76 -6.99
N PHE A 66 0.05 7.91 -7.06
CA PHE A 66 -0.66 7.82 -8.33
C PHE A 66 -1.89 8.71 -8.33
N ALA A 67 -2.32 9.12 -9.52
CA ALA A 67 -3.48 9.99 -9.69
C ALA A 67 -4.73 9.31 -9.13
N VAL A 68 -5.58 10.09 -8.49
CA VAL A 68 -6.78 9.58 -7.82
C VAL A 68 -7.72 8.83 -8.76
N HIS A 69 -7.77 9.21 -10.03
CA HIS A 69 -8.60 8.53 -11.02
C HIS A 69 -8.02 7.21 -11.53
N SER A 70 -6.81 6.83 -11.10
CA SER A 70 -6.20 5.54 -11.48
C SER A 70 -6.92 4.32 -10.88
N ILE A 71 -7.77 4.51 -9.88
CA ILE A 71 -8.54 3.39 -9.30
C ILE A 71 -9.80 3.07 -10.09
N SER A 72 -10.27 3.96 -10.92
CA SER A 72 -11.35 3.84 -11.89
C SER A 72 -11.78 5.23 -12.32
N PHE A 73 -12.77 5.33 -13.21
CA PHE A 73 -13.34 6.61 -13.59
C PHE A 73 -14.19 7.17 -12.44
N VAL A 74 -13.77 8.29 -11.90
CA VAL A 74 -14.49 9.02 -10.85
C VAL A 74 -14.79 10.40 -11.37
N PRO A 75 -16.04 10.68 -11.78
CA PRO A 75 -16.38 11.92 -12.50
C PRO A 75 -16.10 13.22 -11.72
N GLU A 76 -16.16 13.13 -10.38
CA GLU A 76 -15.97 14.28 -9.48
C GLU A 76 -14.50 14.69 -9.32
N LEU A 77 -13.58 13.85 -9.78
CA LEU A 77 -12.15 14.08 -9.59
C LEU A 77 -11.46 14.23 -10.93
N GLY A 78 -10.44 15.08 -10.95
CA GLY A 78 -9.70 15.39 -12.15
C GLY A 78 -8.18 15.47 -11.93
N PRO A 79 -7.43 15.82 -12.98
CA PRO A 79 -5.97 15.86 -12.92
C PRO A 79 -5.39 16.87 -11.92
N ALA A 80 -6.19 17.84 -11.48
CA ALA A 80 -5.77 18.86 -10.51
C ALA A 80 -5.92 18.36 -9.04
N ASP A 81 -6.59 17.24 -8.83
CA ASP A 81 -6.74 16.68 -7.50
C ASP A 81 -5.46 16.01 -7.01
N SER A 82 -5.30 15.95 -5.69
CA SER A 82 -4.12 15.36 -5.06
C SER A 82 -3.97 13.89 -5.41
N ASP A 83 -2.72 13.43 -5.47
CA ASP A 83 -2.44 12.02 -5.68
C ASP A 83 -2.78 11.17 -4.45
N GLN A 84 -3.07 9.91 -4.69
CA GLN A 84 -3.28 8.92 -3.64
C GLN A 84 -1.95 8.31 -3.19
N ILE A 85 -1.88 7.98 -1.92
CA ILE A 85 -0.73 7.34 -1.30
C ILE A 85 -1.09 5.89 -0.99
N PRO A 86 -0.42 4.91 -1.64
CA PRO A 86 -0.55 3.51 -1.25
C PRO A 86 0.33 3.24 -0.04
N LEU A 87 -0.29 2.97 1.11
CA LEU A 87 0.41 2.61 2.33
C LEU A 87 0.42 1.09 2.49
N PRO A 88 1.59 0.44 2.49
CA PRO A 88 1.65 -1.02 2.50
C PRO A 88 1.15 -1.62 3.82
N ASP A 89 0.46 -2.73 3.68
CA ASP A 89 0.05 -3.60 4.78
C ASP A 89 1.11 -4.70 4.93
N LEU A 90 2.01 -4.55 5.89
CA LEU A 90 3.14 -5.47 6.05
C LEU A 90 2.72 -6.91 6.38
N ASP A 91 1.53 -7.12 6.91
CA ASP A 91 1.02 -8.48 7.14
C ASP A 91 0.72 -9.22 5.83
N SER A 92 0.61 -8.49 4.72
CA SER A 92 0.40 -9.07 3.38
C SER A 92 1.70 -9.26 2.59
N LEU A 93 2.84 -8.90 3.15
CA LEU A 93 4.14 -8.96 2.46
C LEU A 93 4.58 -10.41 2.24
N ILE A 94 4.84 -10.77 0.99
CA ILE A 94 5.35 -12.08 0.61
C ILE A 94 6.44 -11.97 -0.45
N ILE A 95 7.35 -12.94 -0.47
CA ILE A 95 8.29 -13.09 -1.58
C ILE A 95 7.56 -13.83 -2.70
N CYS A 96 7.64 -13.31 -3.93
CA CYS A 96 6.94 -13.91 -5.06
C CYS A 96 7.47 -15.32 -5.33
N PRO A 97 6.60 -16.36 -5.36
CA PRO A 97 7.05 -17.72 -5.63
C PRO A 97 7.65 -17.90 -7.03
N TRP A 98 7.19 -17.09 -7.99
CA TRP A 98 7.64 -17.17 -9.40
C TRP A 98 8.89 -16.34 -9.68
N ASP A 99 9.25 -15.39 -8.81
CA ASP A 99 10.44 -14.55 -8.97
C ASP A 99 10.96 -14.13 -7.60
N LYS A 100 11.99 -14.80 -7.12
CA LYS A 100 12.57 -14.56 -5.79
C LYS A 100 13.24 -13.19 -5.64
N THR A 101 13.46 -12.46 -6.74
CA THR A 101 13.99 -11.10 -6.69
C THR A 101 12.92 -10.06 -6.42
N CYS A 102 11.65 -10.45 -6.40
CA CYS A 102 10.51 -9.58 -6.13
C CYS A 102 9.75 -10.02 -4.88
N ALA A 103 9.30 -9.05 -4.11
CA ALA A 103 8.30 -9.24 -3.06
C ALA A 103 7.02 -8.50 -3.46
N TRP A 104 5.91 -8.92 -2.88
CA TRP A 104 4.60 -8.35 -3.14
C TRP A 104 3.97 -7.89 -1.84
N VAL A 105 3.39 -6.71 -1.82
CA VAL A 105 2.67 -6.19 -0.66
C VAL A 105 1.41 -5.48 -1.13
N PHE A 106 0.29 -5.73 -0.46
CA PHE A 106 -0.94 -4.97 -0.70
C PHE A 106 -0.91 -3.66 0.06
N ALA A 107 -1.50 -2.63 -0.53
CA ALA A 107 -1.56 -1.30 0.05
C ALA A 107 -3.01 -0.85 0.23
N ASP A 108 -3.24 -0.12 1.31
CA ASP A 108 -4.46 0.65 1.51
C ASP A 108 -4.24 2.06 0.98
N LEU A 109 -5.27 2.64 0.36
CA LEU A 109 -5.15 3.94 -0.27
C LEU A 109 -5.51 5.06 0.70
N TRP A 110 -4.64 6.06 0.76
CA TRP A 110 -4.81 7.28 1.55
C TRP A 110 -4.88 8.49 0.63
N TRP A 111 -5.73 9.43 0.97
CA TRP A 111 -5.94 10.63 0.18
C TRP A 111 -6.16 11.82 1.10
N GLU A 112 -5.34 12.85 0.94
CA GLU A 112 -5.40 14.07 1.75
C GLU A 112 -5.43 13.81 3.26
N GLY A 113 -4.62 12.85 3.73
CA GLY A 113 -4.43 12.58 5.15
C GLY A 113 -5.45 11.65 5.80
N HIS A 114 -6.39 11.10 5.03
CA HIS A 114 -7.39 10.14 5.53
C HIS A 114 -7.52 8.93 4.60
N PRO A 115 -8.08 7.81 5.09
CA PRO A 115 -8.36 6.68 4.23
C PRO A 115 -9.25 7.09 3.07
N TYR A 116 -8.89 6.66 1.85
CA TYR A 116 -9.72 6.96 0.69
C TYR A 116 -11.00 6.13 0.72
N ASN A 117 -12.15 6.79 0.67
CA ASN A 117 -13.45 6.13 0.82
C ASN A 117 -13.75 5.09 -0.28
N LEU A 118 -13.18 5.26 -1.45
CA LEU A 118 -13.37 4.35 -2.58
C LEU A 118 -12.29 3.26 -2.65
N CYS A 119 -11.39 3.17 -1.67
CA CYS A 119 -10.45 2.07 -1.58
C CYS A 119 -11.16 0.79 -1.13
N PRO A 120 -11.20 -0.27 -1.95
CA PRO A 120 -11.91 -1.51 -1.60
C PRO A 120 -11.38 -2.17 -0.32
N ARG A 121 -10.06 -2.19 -0.12
CA ARG A 121 -9.47 -2.76 1.10
C ARG A 121 -9.87 -1.98 2.34
N SER A 122 -9.83 -0.65 2.28
CA SER A 122 -10.25 0.20 3.40
C SER A 122 -11.75 0.07 3.70
N ALA A 123 -12.56 -0.06 2.66
CA ALA A 123 -14.00 -0.31 2.82
C ALA A 123 -14.25 -1.64 3.54
N LEU A 124 -13.56 -2.70 3.14
CA LEU A 124 -13.65 -4.01 3.78
C LEU A 124 -13.23 -3.94 5.26
N LYS A 125 -12.13 -3.28 5.56
CA LYS A 125 -11.65 -3.12 6.93
C LYS A 125 -12.66 -2.39 7.81
N ARG A 126 -13.33 -1.37 7.28
CA ARG A 126 -14.41 -0.68 8.02
C ARG A 126 -15.55 -1.62 8.38
N ILE A 127 -15.97 -2.45 7.44
CA ILE A 127 -17.06 -3.41 7.63
C ILE A 127 -16.67 -4.46 8.67
N VAL A 128 -15.49 -5.02 8.55
CA VAL A 128 -14.97 -6.03 9.49
C VAL A 128 -14.85 -5.46 10.90
N LYS A 129 -14.38 -4.22 11.04
CA LYS A 129 -14.27 -3.54 12.33
C LYS A 129 -15.62 -3.38 13.03
N ASN A 130 -16.69 -3.15 12.26
CA ASN A 130 -18.02 -2.88 12.78
C ASN A 130 -18.86 -4.17 13.01
N THR A 131 -18.29 -5.31 12.70
CA THR A 131 -18.90 -6.63 12.97
C THR A 131 -18.32 -7.21 14.22
#